data_6eefb670fb03ad7f228c2a3f8f3f06ab
#
_entry.id   6eefb670fb03ad7f228c2a3f8f3f06ab
#
_cell.length_a   1.000
_cell.length_b   1.000
_cell.length_c   1.000
_cell.angle_alpha   90.00
_cell.angle_beta   90.00
_cell.angle_gamma   90.00
#
_symmetry.space_group_name_H-M   'P 1'
#
loop_
_entity.id
_entity.type
_entity.pdbx_description
1 polymer ?
#
loop_
_entity_poly.entity_id
_entity_poly.type
_entity_poly.pdbx_seq_one_letter_code
_entity_poly.pdbx_strand_id
1 'polypeptide(L)'
;MGVDEQAFTARVTGDDRVEPRDEMPDGYRRTLVRQIAQHAHSEIIGMQPEGNWITRAPSLRRKAILVAKVQDEAGHGLYLYSAAETLGADRDELLDLLHTGRQKYSTIFNYPATSWADVAAIGWLVDGAAIVNQVPLTRCSYGPYARAMVRICKEESFHQRQGFEAMAVLAAGSPAQRRMAQEALDRWWWPALMMFGPSDVDSPNSAQSMAWGIKRFSNDELRQRFVDATVPQAEFLGLVVPDPDLRRDEETGHYRTGQIDWSEFATVMRGDGPCNRERLARRVAAHDDGGWVREAAAAYAAKHAAARAVAA
;
A
#
# COMPACT_ATOMS: atom_id res chain seq x y z
N MET A 1 1.55 31.37 -19.70
CA MET A 1 0.17 30.96 -20.03
C MET A 1 -0.06 29.66 -19.28
N GLY A 2 -1.20 29.52 -18.56
CA GLY A 2 -1.51 28.24 -17.86
C GLY A 2 -1.87 27.18 -18.90
N VAL A 3 -1.61 25.92 -18.56
CA VAL A 3 -2.01 24.76 -19.36
C VAL A 3 -3.54 24.75 -19.47
N ASP A 4 -4.08 24.58 -20.66
CA ASP A 4 -5.51 24.39 -20.87
C ASP A 4 -5.94 23.02 -20.26
N GLU A 5 -6.66 23.07 -19.15
CA GLU A 5 -7.05 21.90 -18.39
C GLU A 5 -8.04 21.02 -19.16
N GLN A 6 -8.87 21.58 -20.03
CA GLN A 6 -9.81 20.79 -20.85
C GLN A 6 -9.05 20.03 -21.94
N ALA A 7 -8.14 20.70 -22.65
CA ALA A 7 -7.31 20.05 -23.65
C ALA A 7 -6.40 18.98 -23.03
N PHE A 8 -5.84 19.26 -21.85
CA PHE A 8 -5.05 18.29 -21.09
C PHE A 8 -5.89 17.05 -20.70
N THR A 9 -7.07 17.25 -20.13
CA THR A 9 -7.97 16.17 -19.74
C THR A 9 -8.37 15.30 -20.94
N ALA A 10 -8.70 15.92 -22.08
CA ALA A 10 -9.02 15.20 -23.31
C ALA A 10 -7.85 14.32 -23.79
N ARG A 11 -6.61 14.84 -23.73
CA ARG A 11 -5.39 14.11 -24.08
C ARG A 11 -5.21 12.86 -23.21
N VAL A 12 -5.24 13.00 -21.89
CA VAL A 12 -4.99 11.89 -20.97
C VAL A 12 -6.13 10.87 -20.92
N THR A 13 -7.35 11.29 -21.24
CA THR A 13 -8.50 10.40 -21.43
C THR A 13 -8.34 9.51 -22.65
N GLY A 14 -7.63 9.99 -23.69
CA GLY A 14 -7.24 9.24 -24.89
C GLY A 14 -6.07 8.26 -24.69
N ASP A 15 -5.74 7.92 -23.45
CA ASP A 15 -4.61 7.04 -23.04
C ASP A 15 -3.20 7.61 -23.35
N ASP A 16 -3.06 8.89 -23.70
CA ASP A 16 -1.76 9.54 -23.84
C ASP A 16 -1.08 9.67 -22.49
N ARG A 17 0.20 9.31 -22.45
CA ARG A 17 1.00 9.42 -21.24
C ARG A 17 1.62 10.80 -21.11
N VAL A 18 1.69 11.25 -19.87
CA VAL A 18 2.38 12.46 -19.46
C VAL A 18 3.76 12.07 -18.94
N GLU A 19 4.79 12.66 -19.51
CA GLU A 19 6.19 12.44 -19.11
C GLU A 19 6.71 13.65 -18.28
N PRO A 20 7.83 13.52 -17.54
CA PRO A 20 8.32 14.57 -16.63
C PRO A 20 8.53 15.95 -17.26
N ARG A 21 8.84 15.98 -18.55
CA ARG A 21 9.09 17.24 -19.28
C ARG A 21 7.85 17.84 -19.93
N ASP A 22 6.73 17.11 -19.89
CA ASP A 22 5.48 17.61 -20.47
C ASP A 22 4.89 18.69 -19.59
N GLU A 23 4.25 19.67 -20.23
CA GLU A 23 3.42 20.63 -19.52
C GLU A 23 2.20 19.93 -18.94
N MET A 24 1.90 20.21 -17.67
CA MET A 24 0.77 19.65 -16.95
C MET A 24 0.16 20.68 -15.99
N PRO A 25 -1.16 20.58 -15.73
CA PRO A 25 -1.80 21.45 -14.75
C PRO A 25 -1.23 21.26 -13.34
N ASP A 26 -1.11 22.33 -12.57
CA ASP A 26 -0.63 22.27 -11.18
C ASP A 26 -1.50 21.36 -10.30
N GLY A 27 -2.81 21.31 -10.54
CA GLY A 27 -3.74 20.42 -9.84
C GLY A 27 -3.39 18.95 -10.06
N TYR A 28 -3.10 18.58 -11.32
CA TYR A 28 -2.66 17.23 -11.69
C TYR A 28 -1.34 16.87 -11.00
N ARG A 29 -0.33 17.74 -11.09
CA ARG A 29 0.98 17.57 -10.44
C ARG A 29 0.84 17.35 -8.93
N ARG A 30 0.13 18.24 -8.23
CA ARG A 30 -0.09 18.12 -6.78
C ARG A 30 -0.80 16.83 -6.40
N THR A 31 -1.78 16.41 -7.19
CA THR A 31 -2.53 15.17 -6.95
C THR A 31 -1.62 13.95 -7.08
N LEU A 32 -0.78 13.91 -8.11
CA LEU A 32 0.20 12.84 -8.31
C LEU A 32 1.24 12.80 -7.19
N VAL A 33 1.86 13.93 -6.83
CA VAL A 33 2.85 13.98 -5.74
C VAL A 33 2.24 13.42 -4.46
N ARG A 34 1.03 13.86 -4.10
CA ARG A 34 0.34 13.38 -2.90
C ARG A 34 0.05 11.88 -2.97
N GLN A 35 -0.45 11.38 -4.09
CA GLN A 35 -0.81 9.96 -4.24
C GLN A 35 0.43 9.07 -4.27
N ILE A 36 1.46 9.44 -5.02
CA ILE A 36 2.70 8.67 -5.13
C ILE A 36 3.44 8.68 -3.79
N ALA A 37 3.53 9.83 -3.12
CA ALA A 37 4.15 9.93 -1.80
C ALA A 37 3.41 9.08 -0.76
N GLN A 38 2.08 9.14 -0.70
CA GLN A 38 1.30 8.31 0.22
C GLN A 38 1.49 6.81 -0.06
N HIS A 39 1.59 6.42 -1.33
CA HIS A 39 1.89 5.04 -1.73
C HIS A 39 3.29 4.64 -1.26
N ALA A 40 4.33 5.43 -1.58
CA ALA A 40 5.69 5.19 -1.12
C ALA A 40 5.79 5.07 0.41
N HIS A 41 5.11 5.95 1.14
CA HIS A 41 5.05 5.89 2.60
C HIS A 41 4.39 4.59 3.09
N SER A 42 3.38 4.10 2.37
CA SER A 42 2.70 2.84 2.70
C SER A 42 3.63 1.64 2.57
N GLU A 43 4.43 1.58 1.51
CA GLU A 43 5.44 0.53 1.32
C GLU A 43 6.47 0.54 2.46
N ILE A 44 7.04 1.72 2.77
CA ILE A 44 8.05 1.86 3.84
C ILE A 44 7.47 1.48 5.22
N ILE A 45 6.24 1.88 5.52
CA ILE A 45 5.60 1.54 6.80
C ILE A 45 5.13 0.09 6.82
N GLY A 46 4.73 -0.47 5.67
CA GLY A 46 4.32 -1.86 5.50
C GLY A 46 5.38 -2.88 5.91
N MET A 47 6.66 -2.53 5.76
CA MET A 47 7.76 -3.36 6.22
C MET A 47 7.73 -3.68 7.73
N GLN A 48 7.21 -2.77 8.56
CA GLN A 48 7.33 -2.88 10.02
C GLN A 48 6.56 -4.06 10.63
N PRO A 49 5.25 -4.26 10.35
CA PRO A 49 4.51 -5.37 10.94
C PRO A 49 5.10 -6.73 10.58
N GLU A 50 5.62 -6.90 9.37
CA GLU A 50 6.20 -8.14 8.89
C GLU A 50 7.66 -8.29 9.30
N GLY A 51 8.45 -7.22 9.24
CA GLY A 51 9.84 -7.21 9.69
C GLY A 51 10.01 -7.65 11.14
N ASN A 52 9.07 -7.30 12.02
CA ASN A 52 9.02 -7.75 13.40
C ASN A 52 8.85 -9.28 13.56
N TRP A 53 8.43 -9.99 12.51
CA TRP A 53 8.23 -11.43 12.51
C TRP A 53 9.37 -12.23 11.89
N ILE A 54 10.38 -11.61 11.28
CA ILE A 54 11.50 -12.30 10.63
C ILE A 54 12.15 -13.31 11.58
N THR A 55 12.48 -12.89 12.80
CA THR A 55 13.12 -13.78 13.80
C THR A 55 12.16 -14.83 14.37
N ARG A 56 10.86 -14.58 14.35
CA ARG A 56 9.80 -15.44 14.90
C ARG A 56 9.13 -16.36 13.89
N ALA A 57 9.39 -16.17 12.60
CA ALA A 57 8.81 -17.02 11.55
C ALA A 57 9.16 -18.51 11.78
N PRO A 58 8.22 -19.45 11.50
CA PRO A 58 8.25 -20.81 12.03
C PRO A 58 9.32 -21.71 11.40
N SER A 59 9.95 -21.30 10.30
CA SER A 59 11.01 -22.07 9.65
C SER A 59 12.02 -21.15 8.97
N LEU A 60 13.23 -21.69 8.69
CA LEU A 60 14.25 -20.93 7.95
C LEU A 60 13.74 -20.49 6.56
N ARG A 61 12.99 -21.36 5.87
CA ARG A 61 12.37 -21.00 4.59
C ARG A 61 11.42 -19.79 4.74
N ARG A 62 10.55 -19.78 5.76
CA ARG A 62 9.61 -18.69 6.00
C ARG A 62 10.34 -17.41 6.43
N LYS A 63 11.43 -17.52 7.18
CA LYS A 63 12.30 -16.36 7.51
C LYS A 63 12.89 -15.75 6.23
N ALA A 64 13.45 -16.57 5.35
CA ALA A 64 14.06 -16.12 4.09
C ALA A 64 13.02 -15.43 3.17
N ILE A 65 11.82 -16.00 3.05
CA ILE A 65 10.73 -15.41 2.29
C ILE A 65 10.36 -14.04 2.87
N LEU A 66 10.22 -13.93 4.18
CA LEU A 66 9.82 -12.68 4.83
C LEU A 66 10.91 -11.60 4.73
N VAL A 67 12.19 -11.98 4.79
CA VAL A 67 13.31 -11.06 4.52
C VAL A 67 13.24 -10.52 3.10
N ALA A 68 13.02 -11.40 2.10
CA ALA A 68 12.90 -10.99 0.70
C ALA A 68 11.73 -10.01 0.52
N LYS A 69 10.55 -10.33 1.07
CA LYS A 69 9.39 -9.45 1.01
C LYS A 69 9.69 -8.08 1.61
N VAL A 70 10.22 -8.02 2.82
CA VAL A 70 10.55 -6.74 3.49
C VAL A 70 11.56 -5.92 2.67
N GLN A 71 12.49 -6.58 1.98
CA GLN A 71 13.42 -5.92 1.07
C GLN A 71 12.73 -5.38 -0.18
N ASP A 72 11.78 -6.13 -0.74
CA ASP A 72 10.98 -5.70 -1.90
C ASP A 72 10.16 -4.45 -1.56
N GLU A 73 9.47 -4.41 -0.40
CA GLU A 73 8.71 -3.24 0.07
C GLU A 73 9.60 -1.98 0.16
N ALA A 74 10.83 -2.13 0.68
CA ALA A 74 11.80 -1.02 0.68
C ALA A 74 12.13 -0.55 -0.74
N GLY A 75 12.31 -1.49 -1.67
CA GLY A 75 12.54 -1.23 -3.10
C GLY A 75 11.36 -0.53 -3.76
N HIS A 76 10.13 -0.96 -3.46
CA HIS A 76 8.89 -0.31 -3.94
C HIS A 76 8.84 1.15 -3.50
N GLY A 77 9.09 1.43 -2.22
CA GLY A 77 9.17 2.79 -1.70
C GLY A 77 10.18 3.63 -2.48
N LEU A 78 11.39 3.10 -2.76
CA LEU A 78 12.42 3.82 -3.53
C LEU A 78 11.98 4.12 -4.97
N TYR A 79 11.31 3.19 -5.67
CA TYR A 79 10.80 3.44 -7.02
C TYR A 79 9.74 4.52 -7.04
N LEU A 80 8.87 4.52 -6.05
CA LEU A 80 7.80 5.49 -5.92
C LEU A 80 8.34 6.88 -5.56
N TYR A 81 9.27 6.99 -4.63
CA TYR A 81 9.94 8.26 -4.36
C TYR A 81 10.65 8.79 -5.60
N SER A 82 11.34 7.92 -6.38
CA SER A 82 11.95 8.35 -7.63
C SER A 82 10.91 8.88 -8.65
N ALA A 83 9.72 8.29 -8.68
CA ALA A 83 8.64 8.83 -9.51
C ALA A 83 8.14 10.19 -9.00
N ALA A 84 8.06 10.41 -7.68
CA ALA A 84 7.69 11.69 -7.09
C ALA A 84 8.75 12.78 -7.33
N GLU A 85 10.04 12.44 -7.31
CA GLU A 85 11.16 13.34 -7.60
C GLU A 85 11.06 13.89 -9.05
N THR A 86 10.56 13.11 -10.00
CA THR A 86 10.34 13.60 -11.37
C THR A 86 9.24 14.65 -11.48
N LEU A 87 8.44 14.83 -10.43
CA LEU A 87 7.42 15.88 -10.28
C LEU A 87 7.92 17.06 -9.42
N GLY A 88 9.20 17.03 -9.00
CA GLY A 88 9.81 18.07 -8.18
C GLY A 88 9.67 17.89 -6.67
N ALA A 89 9.22 16.72 -6.19
CA ALA A 89 9.23 16.41 -4.76
C ALA A 89 10.66 16.08 -4.29
N ASP A 90 11.01 16.48 -3.08
CA ASP A 90 12.27 16.11 -2.44
C ASP A 90 12.07 14.82 -1.62
N ARG A 91 12.87 13.81 -1.92
CA ARG A 91 12.79 12.49 -1.27
C ARG A 91 13.15 12.57 0.21
N ASP A 92 14.20 13.29 0.55
CA ASP A 92 14.69 13.37 1.91
C ASP A 92 13.68 14.12 2.78
N GLU A 93 13.05 15.16 2.24
CA GLU A 93 11.94 15.86 2.91
C GLU A 93 10.75 14.91 3.11
N LEU A 94 10.35 14.14 2.11
CA LEU A 94 9.25 13.17 2.22
C LEU A 94 9.53 12.11 3.29
N LEU A 95 10.74 11.59 3.34
CA LEU A 95 11.16 10.60 4.34
C LEU A 95 11.21 11.20 5.75
N ASP A 96 11.75 12.43 5.91
CA ASP A 96 11.75 13.13 7.19
C ASP A 96 10.32 13.36 7.70
N LEU A 97 9.42 13.82 6.83
CA LEU A 97 8.02 14.00 7.16
C LEU A 97 7.33 12.69 7.57
N LEU A 98 7.67 11.56 6.92
CA LEU A 98 7.14 10.25 7.29
C LEU A 98 7.65 9.80 8.66
N HIS A 99 8.96 9.87 8.87
CA HIS A 99 9.60 9.38 10.10
C HIS A 99 9.26 10.22 11.31
N THR A 100 9.01 11.52 11.13
CA THR A 100 8.53 12.44 12.19
C THR A 100 7.00 12.40 12.39
N GLY A 101 6.28 11.58 11.64
CA GLY A 101 4.83 11.38 11.82
C GLY A 101 3.95 12.45 11.19
N ARG A 102 4.51 13.30 10.33
CA ARG A 102 3.79 14.39 9.65
C ARG A 102 3.17 13.99 8.32
N GLN A 103 3.38 12.74 7.88
CA GLN A 103 2.82 12.19 6.64
C GLN A 103 1.87 11.03 6.90
N LYS A 104 0.93 10.83 5.98
CA LYS A 104 -0.04 9.75 6.00
C LYS A 104 0.39 8.58 5.10
N TYR A 105 -0.05 7.40 5.48
CA TYR A 105 0.11 6.14 4.77
C TYR A 105 -1.18 5.32 4.89
N SER A 106 -1.25 4.14 4.30
CA SER A 106 -2.44 3.29 4.34
C SER A 106 -2.87 2.96 5.78
N THR A 107 -4.16 3.10 6.08
CA THR A 107 -4.75 2.86 7.40
C THR A 107 -4.50 1.46 7.91
N ILE A 108 -4.39 0.48 7.00
CA ILE A 108 -4.20 -0.94 7.32
C ILE A 108 -2.96 -1.20 8.20
N PHE A 109 -1.91 -0.41 8.04
CA PHE A 109 -0.68 -0.55 8.83
C PHE A 109 -0.77 -0.01 10.27
N ASN A 110 -1.96 0.42 10.69
CA ASN A 110 -2.26 0.80 12.07
C ASN A 110 -3.02 -0.30 12.85
N TYR A 111 -3.10 -1.51 12.28
CA TYR A 111 -3.64 -2.69 12.94
C TYR A 111 -2.53 -3.63 13.40
N PRO A 112 -2.66 -4.28 14.57
CA PRO A 112 -1.60 -5.11 15.14
C PRO A 112 -1.50 -6.48 14.46
N ALA A 113 -0.27 -6.95 14.20
CA ALA A 113 0.00 -8.32 13.79
C ALA A 113 0.46 -9.12 15.03
N THR A 114 -0.44 -9.86 15.65
CA THR A 114 -0.25 -10.52 16.95
C THR A 114 0.14 -11.99 16.86
N SER A 115 -0.12 -12.62 15.71
CA SER A 115 0.16 -14.03 15.46
C SER A 115 0.85 -14.25 14.10
N TRP A 116 1.38 -15.45 13.88
CA TRP A 116 1.89 -15.84 12.56
C TRP A 116 0.79 -15.88 11.50
N ALA A 117 -0.44 -16.19 11.90
CA ALA A 117 -1.58 -16.15 10.99
C ALA A 117 -1.92 -14.72 10.56
N ASP A 118 -1.67 -13.70 11.39
CA ASP A 118 -1.80 -12.31 10.97
C ASP A 118 -0.81 -11.95 9.86
N VAL A 119 0.42 -12.44 9.95
CA VAL A 119 1.42 -12.25 8.88
C VAL A 119 0.96 -12.94 7.58
N ALA A 120 0.40 -14.14 7.69
CA ALA A 120 -0.18 -14.83 6.54
C ALA A 120 -1.40 -14.07 5.97
N ALA A 121 -2.26 -13.52 6.83
CA ALA A 121 -3.42 -12.72 6.42
C ALA A 121 -3.00 -11.39 5.78
N ILE A 122 -1.94 -10.74 6.27
CA ILE A 122 -1.37 -9.56 5.62
C ILE A 122 -0.98 -9.93 4.18
N GLY A 123 -0.16 -10.96 3.98
CA GLY A 123 0.21 -11.40 2.63
C GLY A 123 -0.98 -11.77 1.76
N TRP A 124 -2.00 -12.43 2.29
CA TRP A 124 -3.16 -12.82 1.52
C TRP A 124 -4.14 -11.66 1.26
N LEU A 125 -4.59 -10.98 2.31
CA LEU A 125 -5.68 -10.00 2.22
C LEU A 125 -5.16 -8.59 1.92
N VAL A 126 -4.08 -8.16 2.59
CA VAL A 126 -3.58 -6.79 2.44
C VAL A 126 -2.83 -6.64 1.12
N ASP A 127 -1.91 -7.56 0.79
CA ASP A 127 -1.24 -7.55 -0.51
C ASP A 127 -2.24 -7.87 -1.64
N GLY A 128 -3.24 -8.72 -1.38
CA GLY A 128 -4.35 -8.95 -2.32
C GLY A 128 -5.14 -7.67 -2.64
N ALA A 129 -5.48 -6.88 -1.64
CA ALA A 129 -6.12 -5.58 -1.82
C ALA A 129 -5.17 -4.57 -2.50
N ALA A 130 -3.88 -4.60 -2.14
CA ALA A 130 -2.86 -3.79 -2.78
C ALA A 130 -2.79 -4.08 -4.29
N ILE A 131 -2.70 -5.35 -4.70
CA ILE A 131 -2.67 -5.76 -6.12
C ILE A 131 -3.90 -5.25 -6.88
N VAL A 132 -5.09 -5.40 -6.30
CA VAL A 132 -6.32 -4.92 -6.94
C VAL A 132 -6.29 -3.41 -7.16
N ASN A 133 -5.72 -2.64 -6.23
CA ASN A 133 -5.51 -1.19 -6.37
C ASN A 133 -4.39 -0.85 -7.35
N GLN A 134 -3.30 -1.59 -7.36
CA GLN A 134 -2.04 -1.25 -8.01
C GLN A 134 -2.01 -1.66 -9.49
N VAL A 135 -2.58 -2.82 -9.85
CA VAL A 135 -2.57 -3.30 -11.25
C VAL A 135 -3.17 -2.28 -12.23
N PRO A 136 -4.30 -1.62 -11.94
CA PRO A 136 -4.82 -0.55 -12.80
C PRO A 136 -3.87 0.65 -12.94
N LEU A 137 -3.00 0.91 -11.96
CA LEU A 137 -2.04 2.01 -11.99
C LEU A 137 -0.90 1.77 -13.00
N THR A 138 -0.71 0.56 -13.51
CA THR A 138 0.17 0.28 -14.67
C THR A 138 -0.28 1.04 -15.92
N ARG A 139 -1.54 1.50 -15.93
CA ARG A 139 -2.14 2.34 -16.97
C ARG A 139 -2.38 3.78 -16.50
N CYS A 140 -1.77 4.22 -15.41
CA CYS A 140 -1.80 5.61 -14.97
C CYS A 140 -1.34 6.54 -16.09
N SER A 141 -1.98 7.69 -16.23
CA SER A 141 -1.61 8.70 -17.22
C SER A 141 -0.20 9.27 -17.02
N TYR A 142 0.38 9.16 -15.81
CA TYR A 142 1.76 9.60 -15.56
C TYR A 142 2.76 8.45 -15.77
N GLY A 143 3.62 8.61 -16.78
CA GLY A 143 4.54 7.57 -17.25
C GLY A 143 5.47 6.98 -16.18
N PRO A 144 6.21 7.78 -15.39
CA PRO A 144 7.10 7.26 -14.35
C PRO A 144 6.38 6.40 -13.32
N TYR A 145 5.20 6.80 -12.85
CA TYR A 145 4.40 6.03 -11.90
C TYR A 145 3.90 4.72 -12.52
N ALA A 146 3.36 4.78 -13.74
CA ALA A 146 2.89 3.59 -14.43
C ALA A 146 4.01 2.55 -14.64
N ARG A 147 5.23 2.99 -14.97
CA ARG A 147 6.39 2.10 -15.15
C ARG A 147 6.83 1.46 -13.82
N ALA A 148 6.86 2.22 -12.73
CA ALA A 148 7.14 1.67 -11.40
C ALA A 148 6.16 0.56 -11.04
N MET A 149 4.86 0.75 -11.30
CA MET A 149 3.82 -0.24 -11.02
C MET A 149 4.00 -1.56 -11.75
N VAL A 150 4.59 -1.59 -12.94
CA VAL A 150 4.82 -2.84 -13.67
C VAL A 150 5.73 -3.81 -12.90
N ARG A 151 6.74 -3.28 -12.22
CA ARG A 151 7.64 -4.08 -11.40
C ARG A 151 7.00 -4.42 -10.05
N ILE A 152 6.48 -3.42 -9.36
CA ILE A 152 5.84 -3.56 -8.04
C ILE A 152 4.76 -4.66 -8.10
N CYS A 153 3.83 -4.61 -9.05
CA CYS A 153 2.77 -5.61 -9.15
C CYS A 153 3.27 -7.06 -9.37
N LYS A 154 4.44 -7.25 -9.97
CA LYS A 154 5.02 -8.60 -10.13
C LYS A 154 5.51 -9.16 -8.79
N GLU A 155 6.20 -8.32 -8.01
CA GLU A 155 6.72 -8.67 -6.70
C GLU A 155 5.57 -8.86 -5.70
N GLU A 156 4.57 -7.99 -5.71
CA GLU A 156 3.33 -8.12 -4.91
C GLU A 156 2.56 -9.41 -5.19
N SER A 157 2.50 -9.86 -6.44
CA SER A 157 1.85 -11.13 -6.79
C SER A 157 2.54 -12.33 -6.13
N PHE A 158 3.85 -12.25 -5.90
CA PHE A 158 4.59 -13.25 -5.13
C PHE A 158 4.27 -13.15 -3.64
N HIS A 159 4.20 -11.94 -3.08
CA HIS A 159 3.86 -11.70 -1.68
C HIS A 159 2.48 -12.26 -1.35
N GLN A 160 1.46 -11.95 -2.15
CA GLN A 160 0.11 -12.46 -1.97
C GLN A 160 0.07 -13.99 -2.00
N ARG A 161 0.75 -14.60 -2.97
CA ARG A 161 0.79 -16.07 -3.07
C ARG A 161 1.43 -16.70 -1.85
N GLN A 162 2.53 -16.12 -1.33
CA GLN A 162 3.19 -16.64 -0.13
C GLN A 162 2.32 -16.49 1.13
N GLY A 163 1.56 -15.42 1.24
CA GLY A 163 0.57 -15.22 2.31
C GLY A 163 -0.56 -16.25 2.23
N PHE A 164 -1.15 -16.43 1.05
CA PHE A 164 -2.20 -17.42 0.84
C PHE A 164 -1.72 -18.86 1.11
N GLU A 165 -0.53 -19.24 0.63
CA GLU A 165 0.08 -20.55 0.92
C GLU A 165 0.32 -20.76 2.43
N ALA A 166 0.73 -19.71 3.16
CA ALA A 166 0.90 -19.80 4.60
C ALA A 166 -0.44 -19.97 5.32
N MET A 167 -1.48 -19.26 4.88
CA MET A 167 -2.84 -19.40 5.38
C MET A 167 -3.40 -20.79 5.10
N ALA A 168 -3.18 -21.35 3.90
CA ALA A 168 -3.61 -22.68 3.55
C ALA A 168 -2.99 -23.77 4.43
N VAL A 169 -1.71 -23.63 4.76
CA VAL A 169 -1.03 -24.54 5.70
C VAL A 169 -1.68 -24.48 7.09
N LEU A 170 -2.01 -23.30 7.58
CA LEU A 170 -2.67 -23.14 8.89
C LEU A 170 -4.10 -23.69 8.87
N ALA A 171 -4.86 -23.42 7.83
CA ALA A 171 -6.24 -23.88 7.68
C ALA A 171 -6.34 -25.41 7.57
N ALA A 172 -5.37 -26.06 6.92
CA ALA A 172 -5.28 -27.51 6.81
C ALA A 172 -4.63 -28.19 8.03
N GLY A 173 -4.12 -27.43 8.97
CA GLY A 173 -3.35 -27.93 10.10
C GLY A 173 -4.19 -28.44 11.27
N SER A 174 -3.64 -28.41 12.48
CA SER A 174 -4.33 -28.78 13.70
C SER A 174 -5.54 -27.89 13.98
N PRO A 175 -6.50 -28.31 14.86
CA PRO A 175 -7.62 -27.46 15.27
C PRO A 175 -7.17 -26.09 15.81
N ALA A 176 -6.03 -26.02 16.51
CA ALA A 176 -5.48 -24.76 17.02
C ALA A 176 -4.96 -23.86 15.88
N GLN A 177 -4.31 -24.42 14.88
CA GLN A 177 -3.84 -23.68 13.70
C GLN A 177 -5.00 -23.18 12.87
N ARG A 178 -6.05 -24.00 12.67
CA ARG A 178 -7.27 -23.58 11.98
C ARG A 178 -7.98 -22.44 12.69
N ARG A 179 -8.12 -22.50 14.03
CA ARG A 179 -8.65 -21.38 14.79
C ARG A 179 -7.83 -20.11 14.62
N MET A 180 -6.49 -20.22 14.67
CA MET A 180 -5.59 -19.10 14.45
C MET A 180 -5.78 -18.47 13.07
N ALA A 181 -5.98 -19.29 12.03
CA ALA A 181 -6.27 -18.82 10.67
C ALA A 181 -7.61 -18.08 10.61
N GLN A 182 -8.67 -18.63 11.24
CA GLN A 182 -9.98 -17.98 11.32
C GLN A 182 -9.90 -16.65 12.04
N GLU A 183 -9.29 -16.62 13.23
CA GLU A 183 -9.12 -15.39 14.00
C GLU A 183 -8.35 -14.30 13.24
N ALA A 184 -7.39 -14.69 12.39
CA ALA A 184 -6.69 -13.75 11.54
C ALA A 184 -7.60 -13.21 10.43
N LEU A 185 -8.38 -14.07 9.77
CA LEU A 185 -9.39 -13.62 8.80
C LEU A 185 -10.38 -12.65 9.45
N ASP A 186 -10.87 -12.96 10.66
CA ASP A 186 -11.82 -12.13 11.41
C ASP A 186 -11.25 -10.72 11.69
N ARG A 187 -9.95 -10.62 12.00
CA ARG A 187 -9.29 -9.34 12.28
C ARG A 187 -8.99 -8.51 11.04
N TRP A 188 -8.67 -9.15 9.91
CA TRP A 188 -8.12 -8.47 8.74
C TRP A 188 -9.12 -8.22 7.61
N TRP A 189 -10.28 -8.88 7.63
CA TRP A 189 -11.28 -8.74 6.57
C TRP A 189 -11.76 -7.29 6.40
N TRP A 190 -12.36 -6.72 7.42
CA TRP A 190 -12.91 -5.37 7.36
C TRP A 190 -11.83 -4.29 7.13
N PRO A 191 -10.69 -4.32 7.83
CA PRO A 191 -9.58 -3.43 7.51
C PRO A 191 -9.08 -3.53 6.06
N ALA A 192 -9.06 -4.71 5.46
CA ALA A 192 -8.68 -4.88 4.06
C ALA A 192 -9.69 -4.22 3.11
N LEU A 193 -10.99 -4.32 3.38
CA LEU A 193 -12.02 -3.61 2.61
C LEU A 193 -11.90 -2.09 2.72
N MET A 194 -11.47 -1.57 3.85
CA MET A 194 -11.23 -0.13 4.08
C MET A 194 -10.06 0.43 3.27
N MET A 195 -9.13 -0.42 2.78
CA MET A 195 -8.00 0.02 1.96
C MET A 195 -8.42 0.69 0.65
N PHE A 196 -9.60 0.36 0.14
CA PHE A 196 -10.13 0.96 -1.09
C PHE A 196 -10.65 2.39 -0.87
N GLY A 197 -10.77 2.82 0.40
CA GLY A 197 -11.33 4.11 0.76
C GLY A 197 -12.86 4.13 0.80
N PRO A 198 -13.47 5.27 1.18
CA PRO A 198 -14.92 5.42 1.22
C PRO A 198 -15.57 5.17 -0.14
N SER A 199 -16.91 5.10 -0.14
CA SER A 199 -17.68 5.00 -1.39
C SER A 199 -17.36 6.16 -2.33
N ASP A 200 -17.62 5.97 -3.62
CA ASP A 200 -17.32 7.01 -4.62
C ASP A 200 -18.08 8.30 -4.36
N VAL A 201 -19.28 8.21 -3.80
CA VAL A 201 -20.10 9.37 -3.42
C VAL A 201 -19.45 10.20 -2.31
N ASP A 202 -18.74 9.53 -1.41
CA ASP A 202 -18.10 10.15 -0.24
C ASP A 202 -16.60 10.45 -0.50
N SER A 203 -16.11 10.20 -1.72
CA SER A 203 -14.71 10.39 -2.11
C SER A 203 -14.51 11.58 -3.04
N PRO A 204 -14.28 12.79 -2.52
CA PRO A 204 -14.33 14.05 -3.29
C PRO A 204 -13.28 14.16 -4.41
N ASN A 205 -12.21 13.35 -4.34
CA ASN A 205 -11.10 13.40 -5.30
C ASN A 205 -11.13 12.24 -6.32
N SER A 206 -12.05 11.27 -6.18
CA SER A 206 -12.09 10.08 -7.03
C SER A 206 -12.41 10.44 -8.47
N ALA A 207 -13.49 11.22 -8.69
CA ALA A 207 -13.92 11.63 -10.02
C ALA A 207 -12.82 12.40 -10.79
N GLN A 208 -12.15 13.34 -10.12
CA GLN A 208 -11.08 14.13 -10.76
C GLN A 208 -9.86 13.26 -11.09
N SER A 209 -9.48 12.33 -10.20
CA SER A 209 -8.38 11.40 -10.45
C SER A 209 -8.69 10.45 -11.61
N MET A 210 -9.95 10.05 -11.77
CA MET A 210 -10.40 9.25 -12.91
C MET A 210 -10.41 10.08 -14.21
N ALA A 211 -10.92 11.31 -14.18
CA ALA A 211 -10.93 12.20 -15.33
C ALA A 211 -9.51 12.48 -15.86
N TRP A 212 -8.53 12.57 -14.97
CA TRP A 212 -7.13 12.73 -15.33
C TRP A 212 -6.41 11.41 -15.67
N GLY A 213 -7.10 10.27 -15.67
CA GLY A 213 -6.51 8.97 -15.97
C GLY A 213 -5.45 8.52 -14.95
N ILE A 214 -5.35 9.17 -13.79
CA ILE A 214 -4.49 8.75 -12.69
C ILE A 214 -5.03 7.44 -12.12
N LYS A 215 -6.36 7.36 -11.92
CA LYS A 215 -7.10 6.21 -11.45
C LYS A 215 -8.00 5.69 -12.58
N ARG A 216 -8.12 4.36 -12.73
CA ARG A 216 -8.87 3.73 -13.82
C ARG A 216 -10.19 3.11 -13.39
N PHE A 217 -10.36 2.85 -12.11
CA PHE A 217 -11.56 2.29 -11.52
C PHE A 217 -11.91 3.03 -10.24
N SER A 218 -13.18 3.04 -9.92
CA SER A 218 -13.70 3.64 -8.70
C SER A 218 -13.31 2.83 -7.45
N ASN A 219 -13.50 3.39 -6.26
CA ASN A 219 -13.26 2.68 -5.01
C ASN A 219 -14.19 1.47 -4.88
N ASP A 220 -15.45 1.66 -5.25
CA ASP A 220 -16.48 0.63 -5.15
C ASP A 220 -16.22 -0.52 -6.14
N GLU A 221 -15.81 -0.22 -7.39
CA GLU A 221 -15.42 -1.23 -8.37
C GLU A 221 -14.21 -2.05 -7.91
N LEU A 222 -13.19 -1.41 -7.35
CA LEU A 222 -11.99 -2.10 -6.87
C LEU A 222 -12.31 -2.98 -5.65
N ARG A 223 -13.11 -2.47 -4.71
CA ARG A 223 -13.57 -3.24 -3.55
C ARG A 223 -14.37 -4.46 -3.98
N GLN A 224 -15.28 -4.31 -4.94
CA GLN A 224 -16.06 -5.41 -5.48
C GLN A 224 -15.18 -6.50 -6.09
N ARG A 225 -14.19 -6.12 -6.90
CA ARG A 225 -13.23 -7.06 -7.49
C ARG A 225 -12.44 -7.83 -6.43
N PHE A 226 -12.04 -7.16 -5.36
CA PHE A 226 -11.34 -7.80 -4.25
C PHE A 226 -12.23 -8.82 -3.55
N VAL A 227 -13.47 -8.46 -3.24
CA VAL A 227 -14.44 -9.34 -2.59
C VAL A 227 -14.70 -10.58 -3.44
N ASP A 228 -14.99 -10.40 -4.74
CA ASP A 228 -15.26 -11.49 -5.68
C ASP A 228 -14.08 -12.44 -5.86
N ALA A 229 -12.85 -11.94 -5.71
CA ALA A 229 -11.66 -12.78 -5.78
C ALA A 229 -11.36 -13.51 -4.46
N THR A 230 -11.64 -12.86 -3.33
CA THR A 230 -11.18 -13.32 -2.01
C THR A 230 -12.18 -14.26 -1.33
N VAL A 231 -13.49 -14.05 -1.49
CA VAL A 231 -14.51 -14.92 -0.87
C VAL A 231 -14.36 -16.38 -1.31
N PRO A 232 -14.24 -16.71 -2.62
CA PRO A 232 -13.99 -18.10 -3.04
C PRO A 232 -12.69 -18.70 -2.48
N GLN A 233 -11.68 -17.88 -2.24
CA GLN A 233 -10.44 -18.32 -1.61
C GLN A 233 -10.65 -18.69 -0.14
N ALA A 234 -11.43 -17.89 0.61
CA ALA A 234 -11.80 -18.20 1.99
C ALA A 234 -12.61 -19.51 2.07
N GLU A 235 -13.59 -19.69 1.16
CA GLU A 235 -14.38 -20.92 1.03
C GLU A 235 -13.48 -22.12 0.74
N PHE A 236 -12.54 -22.00 -0.19
CA PHE A 236 -11.57 -23.05 -0.50
C PHE A 236 -10.72 -23.45 0.72
N LEU A 237 -10.36 -22.49 1.57
CA LEU A 237 -9.64 -22.74 2.81
C LEU A 237 -10.52 -23.34 3.92
N GLY A 238 -11.84 -23.39 3.72
CA GLY A 238 -12.82 -23.79 4.74
C GLY A 238 -12.88 -22.81 5.89
N LEU A 239 -12.60 -21.52 5.63
CA LEU A 239 -12.71 -20.40 6.55
C LEU A 239 -14.02 -19.64 6.29
N VAL A 240 -14.57 -19.06 7.34
CA VAL A 240 -15.82 -18.30 7.27
C VAL A 240 -15.50 -16.82 7.27
N VAL A 241 -15.91 -16.10 6.21
CA VAL A 241 -15.78 -14.65 6.16
C VAL A 241 -16.63 -14.03 7.28
N PRO A 242 -16.08 -13.10 8.10
CA PRO A 242 -16.78 -12.54 9.26
C PRO A 242 -17.75 -11.43 8.86
N ASP A 243 -18.64 -11.75 7.94
CA ASP A 243 -19.67 -10.86 7.40
C ASP A 243 -21.00 -11.61 7.33
N PRO A 244 -21.89 -11.41 8.32
CA PRO A 244 -23.16 -12.13 8.38
C PRO A 244 -24.12 -11.74 7.24
N ASP A 245 -23.90 -10.62 6.58
CA ASP A 245 -24.72 -10.15 5.47
C ASP A 245 -24.13 -10.55 4.11
N LEU A 246 -22.96 -11.22 4.11
CA LEU A 246 -22.32 -11.67 2.88
C LEU A 246 -23.22 -12.64 2.14
N ARG A 247 -23.54 -12.32 0.90
CA ARG A 247 -24.32 -13.19 0.01
C ARG A 247 -23.88 -13.07 -1.42
N ARG A 248 -24.01 -14.13 -2.17
CA ARG A 248 -23.84 -14.09 -3.62
C ARG A 248 -25.15 -13.61 -4.26
N ASP A 249 -25.04 -12.66 -5.14
CA ASP A 249 -26.12 -12.21 -6.00
C ASP A 249 -26.19 -13.14 -7.21
N GLU A 250 -27.29 -13.88 -7.35
CA GLU A 250 -27.45 -14.89 -8.40
C GLU A 250 -27.59 -14.28 -9.80
N GLU A 251 -28.06 -13.03 -9.90
CA GLU A 251 -28.26 -12.34 -11.18
C GLU A 251 -26.92 -11.79 -11.73
N THR A 252 -26.12 -11.18 -10.86
CA THR A 252 -24.85 -10.54 -11.26
C THR A 252 -23.64 -11.46 -11.06
N GLY A 253 -23.75 -12.47 -10.22
CA GLY A 253 -22.66 -13.35 -9.81
C GLY A 253 -21.68 -12.74 -8.82
N HIS A 254 -21.90 -11.48 -8.42
CA HIS A 254 -21.07 -10.76 -7.45
C HIS A 254 -21.43 -11.11 -6.02
N TYR A 255 -20.43 -11.00 -5.11
CA TYR A 255 -20.68 -11.08 -3.67
C TYR A 255 -21.05 -9.70 -3.14
N ARG A 256 -22.15 -9.61 -2.41
CA ARG A 256 -22.56 -8.41 -1.67
C ARG A 256 -22.12 -8.53 -0.22
N THR A 257 -21.38 -7.54 0.26
CA THR A 257 -20.94 -7.44 1.65
C THR A 257 -21.94 -6.66 2.50
N GLY A 258 -21.86 -6.86 3.81
CA GLY A 258 -22.47 -5.98 4.80
C GLY A 258 -21.85 -4.58 4.78
N GLN A 259 -22.26 -3.74 5.70
CA GLN A 259 -21.79 -2.37 5.78
C GLN A 259 -20.44 -2.27 6.48
N ILE A 260 -19.52 -1.52 5.87
CA ILE A 260 -18.22 -1.19 6.46
C ILE A 260 -18.41 -0.09 7.52
N ASP A 261 -17.75 -0.24 8.66
CA ASP A 261 -17.73 0.82 9.68
C ASP A 261 -16.76 1.94 9.29
N TRP A 262 -17.28 2.93 8.59
CA TRP A 262 -16.52 4.12 8.19
C TRP A 262 -16.16 5.03 9.38
N SER A 263 -16.79 4.85 10.56
CA SER A 263 -16.40 5.55 11.78
C SER A 263 -15.07 5.03 12.32
N GLU A 264 -14.84 3.72 12.24
CA GLU A 264 -13.53 3.10 12.53
C GLU A 264 -12.46 3.61 11.56
N PHE A 265 -12.73 3.59 10.25
CA PHE A 265 -11.82 4.15 9.25
C PHE A 265 -11.45 5.61 9.58
N ALA A 266 -12.43 6.46 9.87
CA ALA A 266 -12.18 7.85 10.25
C ALA A 266 -11.35 7.97 11.54
N THR A 267 -11.55 7.10 12.51
CA THR A 267 -10.76 7.03 13.75
C THR A 267 -9.30 6.70 13.47
N VAL A 268 -9.04 5.69 12.64
CA VAL A 268 -7.68 5.32 12.22
C VAL A 268 -7.02 6.47 11.43
N MET A 269 -7.77 7.11 10.54
CA MET A 269 -7.28 8.26 9.77
C MET A 269 -6.90 9.47 10.61
N ARG A 270 -7.53 9.66 11.79
CA ARG A 270 -7.16 10.71 12.75
C ARG A 270 -5.94 10.36 13.59
N GLY A 271 -5.46 9.12 13.55
CA GLY A 271 -4.32 8.66 14.34
C GLY A 271 -4.69 7.98 15.67
N ASP A 272 -5.95 7.62 15.84
CA ASP A 272 -6.50 6.98 17.06
C ASP A 272 -6.82 5.48 16.84
N GLY A 273 -6.29 4.86 15.80
CA GLY A 273 -6.43 3.44 15.53
C GLY A 273 -5.69 2.54 16.54
N PRO A 274 -5.88 1.21 16.45
CA PRO A 274 -5.45 0.26 17.49
C PRO A 274 -3.97 0.33 17.87
N CYS A 275 -3.08 0.70 16.96
CA CYS A 275 -1.65 0.83 17.24
C CYS A 275 -0.99 2.10 16.67
N ASN A 276 -1.76 3.09 16.22
CA ASN A 276 -1.23 4.33 15.65
C ASN A 276 -0.20 5.00 16.57
N ARG A 277 -0.59 5.25 17.82
CA ARG A 277 0.23 6.02 18.78
C ARG A 277 1.54 5.30 19.09
N GLU A 278 1.47 4.00 19.35
CA GLU A 278 2.66 3.20 19.65
C GLU A 278 3.62 3.14 18.46
N ARG A 279 3.10 2.88 17.25
CA ARG A 279 3.92 2.82 16.03
C ARG A 279 4.54 4.16 15.69
N LEU A 280 3.79 5.26 15.86
CA LEU A 280 4.32 6.59 15.67
C LEU A 280 5.45 6.89 16.66
N ALA A 281 5.24 6.65 17.96
CA ALA A 281 6.23 6.90 18.98
C ALA A 281 7.53 6.11 18.73
N ARG A 282 7.41 4.82 18.36
CA ARG A 282 8.58 3.98 18.01
C ARG A 282 9.32 4.49 16.78
N ARG A 283 8.58 4.94 15.75
CA ARG A 283 9.18 5.46 14.52
C ARG A 283 9.92 6.76 14.75
N VAL A 284 9.33 7.69 15.50
CA VAL A 284 9.97 8.96 15.88
C VAL A 284 11.23 8.69 16.70
N ALA A 285 11.14 7.87 17.74
CA ALA A 285 12.30 7.52 18.56
C ALA A 285 13.44 6.88 17.74
N ALA A 286 13.12 5.93 16.85
CA ALA A 286 14.11 5.30 15.98
C ALA A 286 14.73 6.30 14.98
N HIS A 287 13.96 7.26 14.50
CA HIS A 287 14.47 8.33 13.64
C HIS A 287 15.43 9.25 14.39
N ASP A 288 15.07 9.66 15.59
CA ASP A 288 15.92 10.51 16.43
C ASP A 288 17.21 9.79 16.83
N ASP A 289 17.12 8.55 17.30
CA ASP A 289 18.28 7.70 17.63
C ASP A 289 19.22 7.48 16.43
N GLY A 290 18.69 7.44 15.22
CA GLY A 290 19.44 7.32 13.97
C GLY A 290 20.07 8.63 13.46
N GLY A 291 19.92 9.76 14.15
CA GLY A 291 20.40 11.07 13.72
C GLY A 291 21.91 11.07 13.39
N TRP A 292 22.72 10.50 14.27
CA TRP A 292 24.17 10.39 14.08
C TRP A 292 24.58 9.59 12.85
N VAL A 293 23.80 8.60 12.44
CA VAL A 293 24.05 7.82 11.21
C VAL A 293 23.83 8.70 9.98
N ARG A 294 22.75 9.49 9.97
CA ARG A 294 22.47 10.44 8.88
C ARG A 294 23.53 11.53 8.77
N GLU A 295 23.98 12.06 9.89
CA GLU A 295 25.07 13.03 9.95
C GLU A 295 26.38 12.46 9.40
N ALA A 296 26.74 11.23 9.81
CA ALA A 296 27.93 10.54 9.30
C ALA A 296 27.82 10.26 7.80
N ALA A 297 26.66 9.86 7.31
CA ALA A 297 26.43 9.64 5.88
C ALA A 297 26.54 10.93 5.07
N ALA A 298 25.98 12.04 5.57
CA ALA A 298 26.07 13.36 4.96
C ALA A 298 27.54 13.86 4.91
N ALA A 299 28.28 13.71 6.01
CA ALA A 299 29.70 14.07 6.06
C ALA A 299 30.54 13.24 5.07
N TYR A 300 30.26 11.93 4.95
CA TYR A 300 30.91 11.07 3.97
C TYR A 300 30.60 11.50 2.54
N ALA A 301 29.35 11.79 2.23
CA ALA A 301 28.92 12.25 0.90
C ALA A 301 29.60 13.59 0.53
N ALA A 302 29.64 14.55 1.46
CA ALA A 302 30.28 15.85 1.27
C ALA A 302 31.79 15.69 0.98
N LYS A 303 32.49 14.84 1.73
CA LYS A 303 33.91 14.54 1.50
C LYS A 303 34.17 13.98 0.10
N HIS A 304 33.33 13.08 -0.37
CA HIS A 304 33.49 12.49 -1.71
C HIS A 304 33.10 13.46 -2.83
N ALA A 305 32.12 14.32 -2.63
CA ALA A 305 31.77 15.37 -3.58
C ALA A 305 32.93 16.37 -3.73
N ALA A 306 33.54 16.81 -2.62
CA ALA A 306 34.70 17.70 -2.64
C ALA A 306 35.90 17.06 -3.36
N ALA A 307 36.17 15.76 -3.11
CA ALA A 307 37.26 15.05 -3.78
C ALA A 307 37.06 14.93 -5.30
N ARG A 308 35.79 14.73 -5.75
CA ARG A 308 35.49 14.72 -7.21
C ARG A 308 35.61 16.08 -7.86
N ALA A 309 35.25 17.16 -7.17
CA ALA A 309 35.38 18.53 -7.65
C ALA A 309 36.84 18.97 -7.80
N VAL A 310 37.76 18.43 -7.01
CA VAL A 310 39.22 18.70 -7.10
C VAL A 310 39.86 17.87 -8.24
N ALA A 311 39.26 16.74 -8.60
CA ALA A 311 39.78 15.84 -9.65
C ALA A 311 39.27 16.18 -11.06
N ALA A 312 38.30 17.09 -11.18
CA ALA A 312 37.70 17.58 -12.44
C ALA A 312 38.31 18.94 -12.88
#